data_bcc55507c461555f2c724ed382dd3cf1
#
_entry.id   bcc55507c461555f2c724ed382dd3cf1
#
_cell.length_a   1.000
_cell.length_b   1.000
_cell.length_c   1.000
_cell.angle_alpha   90.00
_cell.angle_beta   90.00
_cell.angle_gamma   90.00
#
_symmetry.space_group_name_H-M   'P 1'
#
loop_
_entity.id
_entity.type
_entity.pdbx_description
1 polymer ?
#
loop_
_entity_poly.entity_id
_entity_poly.type
_entity_poly.pdbx_seq_one_letter_code
_entity_poly.pdbx_strand_id
1 'polypeptide(L)'
;MFADFRTEEPDALARRLETATLPDSVFDLLAQTAARHPDAPAWRFIDDGVERSWGEVLAKVETAAAAFAALGIGPGVHVAVMAWNREEFPIAWLALSRLQAVMVPVNATYTSREVEYVLKTSLAAFLILEAEFLPHLDALETVSLPPSSVIVIGDGALGGHRRWQTLMDEAQGRRAPSTPRSADAVLNLQYTSGTTGFSKACMLTNDYWLCLGCSSTEFFATDLRRFYVGSSFFYMVGQRILLNAMVSGGCAFFPRKPGAKRFMLDVAQLECDYCALFEMVYKQPARPSDAHNALKLATIFAFGPESHADFQRRFDVYGQEFYGMTEIGGGTYMPAHRIAEMTGSASCGVVAPFRDAMIADEDGNPVPTGATGELCVRGRGLLKSYFGNEEATAQAFRKGWFRTGDLARVDSSGYHYILGRTKDMVRRSGENISAREVEVVLRTLDGIQDAAIVPVPDDYRGEEIKAYIQLAPGVDPSTCTPARIADHCGRHLAAFKVPRYYEYRDSFPLTDSQRVQKKHLLAEKPDLRVGAYDWQDKIWR
;
A
#
# COMPACT_ATOMS: atom_id res chain seq x y z
N MET A 1 12.66 0.94 -25.76
CA MET A 1 11.73 1.81 -26.56
C MET A 1 10.50 1.99 -25.71
N PHE A 2 10.24 3.22 -25.27
CA PHE A 2 9.12 3.53 -24.38
C PHE A 2 7.78 3.24 -25.05
N ALA A 3 6.78 2.80 -24.26
CA ALA A 3 5.46 2.48 -24.79
C ALA A 3 4.75 3.72 -25.34
N ASP A 4 4.03 3.55 -26.44
CA ASP A 4 3.10 4.57 -26.92
C ASP A 4 1.87 4.59 -26.01
N PHE A 5 1.71 5.67 -25.25
CA PHE A 5 0.56 5.87 -24.39
C PHE A 5 -0.58 6.54 -25.12
N ARG A 6 -1.80 6.03 -24.89
CA ARG A 6 -3.01 6.73 -25.34
C ARG A 6 -3.09 8.09 -24.65
N THR A 7 -3.40 9.12 -25.41
CA THR A 7 -3.62 10.46 -24.87
C THR A 7 -5.11 10.63 -24.58
N GLU A 8 -5.46 10.64 -23.31
CA GLU A 8 -6.78 10.99 -22.83
C GLU A 8 -6.63 11.97 -21.68
N GLU A 9 -7.32 13.11 -21.77
CA GLU A 9 -7.24 14.12 -20.71
C GLU A 9 -7.90 13.61 -19.42
N PRO A 10 -7.36 13.92 -18.23
CA PRO A 10 -7.86 13.42 -16.96
C PRO A 10 -9.37 13.59 -16.75
N ASP A 11 -9.91 14.75 -17.09
CA ASP A 11 -11.34 15.04 -16.96
C ASP A 11 -12.21 14.20 -17.91
N ALA A 12 -11.70 13.85 -19.09
CA ALA A 12 -12.40 12.98 -20.03
C ALA A 12 -12.41 11.55 -19.52
N LEU A 13 -11.27 11.07 -19.04
CA LEU A 13 -11.14 9.76 -18.40
C LEU A 13 -12.08 9.64 -17.18
N ALA A 14 -12.09 10.64 -16.29
CA ALA A 14 -12.95 10.66 -15.11
C ALA A 14 -14.42 10.57 -15.52
N ARG A 15 -14.89 11.43 -16.42
CA ARG A 15 -16.29 11.40 -16.92
C ARG A 15 -16.66 10.04 -17.54
N ARG A 16 -15.77 9.44 -18.33
CA ARG A 16 -16.01 8.14 -18.96
C ARG A 16 -16.18 7.03 -17.94
N LEU A 17 -15.31 6.98 -16.93
CA LEU A 17 -15.36 5.96 -15.90
C LEU A 17 -16.52 6.16 -14.92
N GLU A 18 -16.82 7.39 -14.52
CA GLU A 18 -17.87 7.71 -13.57
C GLU A 18 -19.28 7.50 -14.14
N THR A 19 -19.44 7.59 -15.47
CA THR A 19 -20.70 7.29 -16.15
C THR A 19 -20.83 5.82 -16.55
N ALA A 20 -19.75 5.04 -16.47
CA ALA A 20 -19.79 3.61 -16.77
C ALA A 20 -20.48 2.81 -15.67
N THR A 21 -21.26 1.82 -16.05
CA THR A 21 -21.84 0.86 -15.12
C THR A 21 -20.76 -0.14 -14.72
N LEU A 22 -20.34 -0.10 -13.45
CA LEU A 22 -19.45 -1.10 -12.87
C LEU A 22 -20.25 -2.37 -12.51
N PRO A 23 -19.58 -3.55 -12.41
CA PRO A 23 -20.19 -4.76 -11.88
C PRO A 23 -20.71 -4.58 -10.44
N ASP A 24 -21.65 -5.43 -10.00
CA ASP A 24 -22.19 -5.36 -8.64
C ASP A 24 -21.24 -5.92 -7.57
N SER A 25 -20.22 -6.69 -7.97
CA SER A 25 -19.21 -7.24 -7.07
C SER A 25 -17.91 -7.57 -7.80
N VAL A 26 -16.83 -7.78 -7.02
CA VAL A 26 -15.55 -8.27 -7.55
C VAL A 26 -15.72 -9.66 -8.18
N PHE A 27 -16.61 -10.50 -7.64
CA PHE A 27 -16.96 -11.78 -8.27
C PHE A 27 -17.63 -11.59 -9.64
N ASP A 28 -18.52 -10.60 -9.81
CA ASP A 28 -19.14 -10.33 -11.10
C ASP A 28 -18.13 -9.84 -12.15
N LEU A 29 -17.10 -9.10 -11.72
CA LEU A 29 -15.96 -8.76 -12.57
C LEU A 29 -15.23 -10.03 -13.03
N LEU A 30 -14.95 -10.98 -12.12
CA LEU A 30 -14.36 -12.27 -12.48
C LEU A 30 -15.23 -13.02 -13.49
N ALA A 31 -16.54 -13.12 -13.23
CA ALA A 31 -17.46 -13.83 -14.11
C ALA A 31 -17.51 -13.21 -15.53
N GLN A 32 -17.51 -11.87 -15.63
CA GLN A 32 -17.43 -11.17 -16.89
C GLN A 32 -16.10 -11.39 -17.61
N THR A 33 -14.97 -11.43 -16.86
CA THR A 33 -13.64 -11.69 -17.43
C THR A 33 -13.54 -13.11 -17.95
N ALA A 34 -13.99 -14.09 -17.16
CA ALA A 34 -14.01 -15.50 -17.59
C ALA A 34 -14.94 -15.75 -18.79
N ALA A 35 -16.06 -15.04 -18.87
CA ALA A 35 -16.95 -15.13 -20.05
C ALA A 35 -16.32 -14.59 -21.32
N ARG A 36 -15.52 -13.52 -21.21
CA ARG A 36 -14.82 -12.89 -22.35
C ARG A 36 -13.54 -13.62 -22.76
N HIS A 37 -12.85 -14.20 -21.80
CA HIS A 37 -11.50 -14.76 -21.97
C HIS A 37 -11.35 -16.11 -21.25
N PRO A 38 -12.20 -17.15 -21.51
CA PRO A 38 -12.25 -18.37 -20.72
C PRO A 38 -10.92 -19.13 -20.70
N ASP A 39 -10.23 -19.18 -21.82
CA ASP A 39 -9.00 -19.94 -22.01
C ASP A 39 -7.72 -19.11 -21.83
N ALA A 40 -7.85 -17.78 -21.64
CA ALA A 40 -6.70 -16.93 -21.42
C ALA A 40 -6.10 -17.16 -20.02
N PRO A 41 -4.75 -17.11 -19.88
CA PRO A 41 -4.10 -17.24 -18.58
C PRO A 41 -4.56 -16.15 -17.61
N ALA A 42 -5.02 -16.57 -16.42
CA ALA A 42 -5.47 -15.69 -15.34
C ALA A 42 -4.34 -15.37 -14.37
N TRP A 43 -3.66 -16.43 -13.92
CA TRP A 43 -2.55 -16.29 -13.00
C TRP A 43 -1.55 -17.45 -13.08
N ARG A 44 -0.35 -17.16 -12.56
CA ARG A 44 0.70 -18.14 -12.32
C ARG A 44 1.32 -17.90 -10.95
N PHE A 45 1.29 -18.94 -10.09
CA PHE A 45 2.04 -19.00 -8.83
C PHE A 45 3.39 -19.64 -9.15
N ILE A 46 4.42 -18.81 -9.30
CA ILE A 46 5.68 -19.16 -9.96
C ILE A 46 6.51 -20.19 -9.19
N ASP A 47 6.48 -20.14 -7.86
CA ASP A 47 7.24 -21.06 -7.00
C ASP A 47 6.50 -22.40 -6.80
N ASP A 48 5.17 -22.41 -6.93
CA ASP A 48 4.33 -23.59 -6.79
C ASP A 48 4.05 -24.28 -8.15
N GLY A 49 4.43 -23.65 -9.27
CA GLY A 49 4.20 -24.18 -10.63
C GLY A 49 2.72 -24.22 -11.02
N VAL A 50 1.86 -23.49 -10.35
CA VAL A 50 0.41 -23.47 -10.60
C VAL A 50 0.07 -22.42 -11.64
N GLU A 51 -0.58 -22.84 -12.72
CA GLU A 51 -1.17 -21.96 -13.74
C GLU A 51 -2.65 -22.25 -13.90
N ARG A 52 -3.46 -21.21 -14.17
CA ARG A 52 -4.90 -21.34 -14.42
C ARG A 52 -5.36 -20.34 -15.48
N SER A 53 -6.34 -20.78 -16.25
CA SER A 53 -7.13 -19.88 -17.11
C SER A 53 -8.23 -19.19 -16.30
N TRP A 54 -8.84 -18.12 -16.86
CA TRP A 54 -9.96 -17.43 -16.23
C TRP A 54 -11.18 -18.33 -16.02
N GLY A 55 -11.43 -19.26 -16.94
CA GLY A 55 -12.50 -20.26 -16.80
C GLY A 55 -12.25 -21.22 -15.65
N GLU A 56 -11.01 -21.73 -15.51
CA GLU A 56 -10.63 -22.60 -14.38
C GLU A 56 -10.71 -21.87 -13.05
N VAL A 57 -10.28 -20.59 -13.01
CA VAL A 57 -10.39 -19.75 -11.81
C VAL A 57 -11.85 -19.60 -11.40
N LEU A 58 -12.74 -19.25 -12.32
CA LEU A 58 -14.17 -19.12 -12.03
C LEU A 58 -14.74 -20.43 -11.46
N ALA A 59 -14.40 -21.59 -12.07
CA ALA A 59 -14.87 -22.88 -11.58
C ALA A 59 -14.38 -23.19 -10.16
N LYS A 60 -13.11 -22.90 -9.85
CA LYS A 60 -12.54 -23.07 -8.50
C LYS A 60 -13.20 -22.14 -7.48
N VAL A 61 -13.46 -20.89 -7.84
CA VAL A 61 -14.14 -19.89 -7.00
C VAL A 61 -15.58 -20.32 -6.68
N GLU A 62 -16.32 -20.83 -7.67
CA GLU A 62 -17.69 -21.35 -7.45
C GLU A 62 -17.67 -22.58 -6.54
N THR A 63 -16.69 -23.49 -6.70
CA THR A 63 -16.50 -24.65 -5.80
C THR A 63 -16.19 -24.21 -4.38
N ALA A 64 -15.28 -23.25 -4.20
CA ALA A 64 -14.94 -22.70 -2.89
C ALA A 64 -16.14 -21.98 -2.25
N ALA A 65 -16.90 -21.22 -3.03
CA ALA A 65 -18.12 -20.59 -2.55
C ALA A 65 -19.17 -21.62 -2.08
N ALA A 66 -19.34 -22.73 -2.81
CA ALA A 66 -20.24 -23.82 -2.38
C ALA A 66 -19.74 -24.49 -1.09
N ALA A 67 -18.43 -24.74 -0.97
CA ALA A 67 -17.81 -25.27 0.25
C ALA A 67 -18.03 -24.34 1.46
N PHE A 68 -17.77 -23.06 1.30
CA PHE A 68 -17.91 -22.07 2.35
C PHE A 68 -19.37 -21.88 2.77
N ALA A 69 -20.31 -21.85 1.82
CA ALA A 69 -21.73 -21.78 2.13
C ALA A 69 -22.22 -22.99 2.93
N ALA A 70 -21.71 -24.21 2.66
CA ALA A 70 -22.02 -25.41 3.43
C ALA A 70 -21.51 -25.34 4.88
N LEU A 71 -20.52 -24.50 5.18
CA LEU A 71 -20.05 -24.21 6.54
C LEU A 71 -20.83 -23.08 7.23
N GLY A 72 -21.79 -22.46 6.55
CA GLY A 72 -22.53 -21.32 7.05
C GLY A 72 -21.88 -19.96 6.78
N ILE A 73 -20.84 -19.90 5.95
CA ILE A 73 -20.25 -18.64 5.50
C ILE A 73 -21.18 -18.00 4.46
N GLY A 74 -21.63 -16.79 4.74
CA GLY A 74 -22.57 -16.03 3.93
C GLY A 74 -22.47 -14.53 4.20
N PRO A 75 -23.49 -13.74 3.81
CA PRO A 75 -23.44 -12.29 3.92
C PRO A 75 -23.04 -11.78 5.30
N GLY A 76 -22.02 -10.93 5.32
CA GLY A 76 -21.52 -10.30 6.54
C GLY A 76 -20.71 -11.20 7.49
N VAL A 77 -20.50 -12.49 7.17
CA VAL A 77 -19.63 -13.37 7.97
C VAL A 77 -18.16 -13.00 7.69
N HIS A 78 -17.40 -12.77 8.77
CA HIS A 78 -15.97 -12.43 8.68
C HIS A 78 -15.11 -13.69 8.67
N VAL A 79 -14.23 -13.79 7.68
CA VAL A 79 -13.31 -14.91 7.49
C VAL A 79 -11.88 -14.36 7.42
N ALA A 80 -11.08 -14.67 8.44
CA ALA A 80 -9.66 -14.34 8.44
C ALA A 80 -8.90 -15.25 7.47
N VAL A 81 -7.93 -14.71 6.74
CA VAL A 81 -7.09 -15.47 5.81
C VAL A 81 -5.62 -15.14 6.05
N MET A 82 -4.83 -16.14 6.46
CA MET A 82 -3.40 -16.03 6.75
C MET A 82 -2.60 -16.99 5.88
N ALA A 83 -2.03 -16.48 4.81
CA ALA A 83 -1.24 -17.27 3.87
C ALA A 83 -0.20 -16.38 3.16
N TRP A 84 0.87 -16.99 2.67
CA TRP A 84 1.70 -16.38 1.65
C TRP A 84 0.95 -16.32 0.31
N ASN A 85 1.61 -15.84 -0.75
CA ASN A 85 0.99 -15.84 -2.09
C ASN A 85 0.84 -17.28 -2.60
N ARG A 86 -0.36 -17.82 -2.50
CA ARG A 86 -0.80 -19.11 -3.06
C ARG A 86 -2.18 -18.97 -3.66
N GLU A 87 -2.55 -19.90 -4.58
CA GLU A 87 -3.81 -19.78 -5.31
C GLU A 87 -5.06 -19.77 -4.40
N GLU A 88 -4.97 -20.41 -3.23
CA GLU A 88 -6.09 -20.46 -2.28
C GLU A 88 -6.46 -19.09 -1.74
N PHE A 89 -5.50 -18.17 -1.61
CA PHE A 89 -5.77 -16.82 -1.09
C PHE A 89 -6.70 -16.02 -2.01
N PRO A 90 -6.38 -15.75 -3.29
CA PRO A 90 -7.30 -15.05 -4.18
C PRO A 90 -8.59 -15.86 -4.46
N ILE A 91 -8.54 -17.20 -4.48
CA ILE A 91 -9.76 -18.03 -4.56
C ILE A 91 -10.68 -17.74 -3.36
N ALA A 92 -10.14 -17.72 -2.13
CA ALA A 92 -10.92 -17.39 -0.94
C ALA A 92 -11.54 -15.99 -1.04
N TRP A 93 -10.76 -14.97 -1.44
CA TRP A 93 -11.24 -13.60 -1.60
C TRP A 93 -12.40 -13.50 -2.58
N LEU A 94 -12.25 -14.12 -3.75
CA LEU A 94 -13.27 -14.10 -4.81
C LEU A 94 -14.52 -14.91 -4.42
N ALA A 95 -14.34 -16.05 -3.71
CA ALA A 95 -15.45 -16.84 -3.18
C ALA A 95 -16.24 -16.09 -2.08
N LEU A 96 -15.53 -15.35 -1.22
CA LEU A 96 -16.18 -14.49 -0.22
C LEU A 96 -16.94 -13.34 -0.87
N SER A 97 -16.40 -12.73 -1.95
CA SER A 97 -17.16 -11.76 -2.76
C SER A 97 -18.43 -12.38 -3.35
N ARG A 98 -18.34 -13.61 -3.86
CA ARG A 98 -19.50 -14.37 -4.39
C ARG A 98 -20.61 -14.57 -3.34
N LEU A 99 -20.22 -14.75 -2.09
CA LEU A 99 -21.13 -15.00 -0.96
C LEU A 99 -21.50 -13.71 -0.20
N GLN A 100 -20.98 -12.55 -0.57
CA GLN A 100 -21.11 -11.29 0.18
C GLN A 100 -20.61 -11.42 1.63
N ALA A 101 -19.64 -12.29 1.85
CA ALA A 101 -18.91 -12.44 3.10
C ALA A 101 -17.68 -11.52 3.10
N VAL A 102 -17.05 -11.36 4.25
CA VAL A 102 -16.00 -10.37 4.48
C VAL A 102 -14.66 -11.08 4.69
N MET A 103 -13.68 -10.80 3.86
CA MET A 103 -12.31 -11.25 4.08
C MET A 103 -11.60 -10.34 5.09
N VAL A 104 -10.87 -10.95 6.03
CA VAL A 104 -9.95 -10.27 6.94
C VAL A 104 -8.54 -10.76 6.61
N PRO A 105 -7.78 -10.08 5.74
CA PRO A 105 -6.44 -10.52 5.42
C PRO A 105 -5.51 -10.33 6.61
N VAL A 106 -4.81 -11.40 7.01
CA VAL A 106 -3.84 -11.42 8.10
C VAL A 106 -2.43 -11.46 7.51
N ASN A 107 -1.59 -10.57 7.95
CA ASN A 107 -0.19 -10.56 7.52
C ASN A 107 0.53 -11.82 8.00
N ALA A 108 1.13 -12.56 7.07
CA ALA A 108 1.85 -13.81 7.34
C ALA A 108 3.13 -13.63 8.21
N THR A 109 3.54 -12.40 8.46
CA THR A 109 4.70 -12.08 9.33
C THR A 109 4.30 -11.69 10.74
N TYR A 110 3.01 -11.63 11.05
CA TYR A 110 2.52 -11.25 12.38
C TYR A 110 2.90 -12.28 13.45
N THR A 111 3.19 -11.79 14.63
CA THR A 111 3.32 -12.59 15.85
C THR A 111 1.95 -13.12 16.29
N SER A 112 1.92 -14.15 17.14
CA SER A 112 0.68 -14.71 17.68
C SER A 112 -0.21 -13.66 18.36
N ARG A 113 0.41 -12.69 19.06
CA ARG A 113 -0.30 -11.57 19.68
C ARG A 113 -0.99 -10.65 18.66
N GLU A 114 -0.34 -10.38 17.54
CA GLU A 114 -0.92 -9.56 16.47
C GLU A 114 -2.02 -10.31 15.73
N VAL A 115 -1.83 -11.62 15.50
CA VAL A 115 -2.88 -12.50 14.95
C VAL A 115 -4.10 -12.50 15.86
N GLU A 116 -3.91 -12.67 17.17
CA GLU A 116 -4.98 -12.62 18.16
C GLU A 116 -5.72 -11.29 18.15
N TYR A 117 -4.96 -10.18 18.09
CA TYR A 117 -5.56 -8.85 17.98
C TYR A 117 -6.48 -8.72 16.75
N VAL A 118 -6.01 -9.17 15.57
CA VAL A 118 -6.80 -9.13 14.34
C VAL A 118 -8.04 -10.00 14.46
N LEU A 119 -7.91 -11.24 14.90
CA LEU A 119 -9.05 -12.16 15.07
C LEU A 119 -10.10 -11.60 16.03
N LYS A 120 -9.66 -11.06 17.16
CA LYS A 120 -10.52 -10.49 18.20
C LYS A 120 -11.27 -9.25 17.73
N THR A 121 -10.54 -8.29 17.16
CA THR A 121 -11.10 -6.98 16.79
C THR A 121 -11.89 -7.03 15.49
N SER A 122 -11.61 -7.98 14.61
CA SER A 122 -12.41 -8.22 13.41
C SER A 122 -13.65 -9.08 13.66
N LEU A 123 -13.78 -9.70 14.81
CA LEU A 123 -14.84 -10.69 15.11
C LEU A 123 -14.87 -11.82 14.06
N ALA A 124 -13.69 -12.29 13.61
CA ALA A 124 -13.59 -13.35 12.62
C ALA A 124 -14.21 -14.65 13.16
N ALA A 125 -15.22 -15.15 12.45
CA ALA A 125 -15.91 -16.40 12.80
C ALA A 125 -15.19 -17.63 12.24
N PHE A 126 -14.41 -17.44 11.18
CA PHE A 126 -13.63 -18.47 10.51
C PHE A 126 -12.20 -18.00 10.27
N LEU A 127 -11.28 -18.96 10.20
CA LEU A 127 -9.89 -18.73 9.84
C LEU A 127 -9.44 -19.73 8.78
N ILE A 128 -8.93 -19.22 7.67
CA ILE A 128 -8.24 -19.99 6.65
C ILE A 128 -6.75 -19.67 6.79
N LEU A 129 -5.90 -20.70 7.01
CA LEU A 129 -4.47 -20.47 7.18
C LEU A 129 -3.63 -21.59 6.58
N GLU A 130 -2.38 -21.26 6.22
CA GLU A 130 -1.41 -22.30 5.86
C GLU A 130 -0.97 -23.10 7.09
N ALA A 131 -0.67 -24.37 6.89
CA ALA A 131 -0.26 -25.30 7.94
C ALA A 131 0.96 -24.79 8.76
N GLU A 132 1.87 -24.05 8.13
CA GLU A 132 3.03 -23.43 8.82
C GLU A 132 2.64 -22.43 9.91
N PHE A 133 1.42 -21.86 9.85
CA PHE A 133 0.92 -20.88 10.82
C PHE A 133 0.05 -21.48 11.94
N LEU A 134 -0.19 -22.80 11.92
CA LEU A 134 -0.93 -23.47 13.02
C LEU A 134 -0.40 -23.18 14.43
N PRO A 135 0.94 -23.08 14.66
CA PRO A 135 1.46 -22.75 15.99
C PRO A 135 0.97 -21.42 16.56
N HIS A 136 0.50 -20.49 15.73
CA HIS A 136 -0.12 -19.26 16.24
C HIS A 136 -1.41 -19.53 16.99
N LEU A 137 -2.18 -20.55 16.60
CA LEU A 137 -3.46 -20.91 17.26
C LEU A 137 -3.25 -21.45 18.67
N ASP A 138 -2.16 -22.22 18.86
CA ASP A 138 -1.81 -22.80 20.17
C ASP A 138 -1.38 -21.72 21.18
N ALA A 139 -0.97 -20.55 20.67
CA ALA A 139 -0.49 -19.42 21.48
C ALA A 139 -1.56 -18.32 21.69
N LEU A 140 -2.80 -18.51 21.23
CA LEU A 140 -3.90 -17.56 21.48
C LEU A 140 -4.38 -17.68 22.94
N GLU A 141 -4.51 -16.52 23.61
CA GLU A 141 -4.88 -16.46 25.02
C GLU A 141 -6.37 -16.13 25.26
N THR A 142 -6.92 -15.22 24.43
CA THR A 142 -8.26 -14.64 24.64
C THR A 142 -9.24 -14.95 23.52
N VAL A 143 -8.77 -15.51 22.40
CA VAL A 143 -9.59 -15.92 21.25
C VAL A 143 -9.56 -17.43 21.11
N SER A 144 -10.70 -18.05 20.96
CA SER A 144 -10.81 -19.47 20.67
C SER A 144 -11.72 -19.68 19.46
N LEU A 145 -11.19 -20.32 18.43
CA LEU A 145 -11.96 -20.75 17.26
C LEU A 145 -12.20 -22.27 17.37
N PRO A 146 -13.46 -22.72 17.24
CA PRO A 146 -13.73 -24.15 17.21
C PRO A 146 -12.99 -24.80 16.01
N PRO A 147 -12.46 -26.03 16.14
CA PRO A 147 -11.74 -26.69 15.05
C PRO A 147 -12.52 -26.74 13.72
N SER A 148 -13.84 -26.80 13.79
CA SER A 148 -14.74 -26.76 12.62
C SER A 148 -14.74 -25.42 11.87
N SER A 149 -14.28 -24.33 12.49
CA SER A 149 -14.17 -22.99 11.89
C SER A 149 -12.77 -22.68 11.38
N VAL A 150 -11.82 -23.60 11.53
CA VAL A 150 -10.44 -23.44 11.04
C VAL A 150 -10.23 -24.33 9.82
N ILE A 151 -9.80 -23.70 8.73
CA ILE A 151 -9.53 -24.36 7.43
C ILE A 151 -8.04 -24.25 7.14
N VAL A 152 -7.37 -25.40 7.03
CA VAL A 152 -5.92 -25.48 6.85
C VAL A 152 -5.59 -25.75 5.40
N ILE A 153 -4.71 -24.91 4.85
CA ILE A 153 -4.12 -25.03 3.52
C ILE A 153 -2.79 -25.79 3.62
N GLY A 154 -2.59 -26.79 2.78
CA GLY A 154 -1.36 -27.60 2.72
C GLY A 154 -1.45 -28.87 3.55
N ASP A 155 -0.28 -29.52 3.71
CA ASP A 155 -0.12 -30.80 4.40
C ASP A 155 0.39 -30.61 5.82
N GLY A 156 -0.01 -31.50 6.73
CA GLY A 156 0.41 -31.46 8.14
C GLY A 156 -0.59 -32.15 9.06
N ALA A 157 -0.24 -32.21 10.34
CA ALA A 157 -1.16 -32.65 11.39
C ALA A 157 -2.24 -31.59 11.60
N LEU A 158 -3.51 -31.95 11.35
CA LEU A 158 -4.61 -30.98 11.34
C LEU A 158 -5.20 -30.66 12.72
N GLY A 159 -4.83 -31.38 13.79
CA GLY A 159 -5.35 -31.12 15.14
C GLY A 159 -6.90 -31.11 15.23
N GLY A 160 -7.59 -31.81 14.32
CA GLY A 160 -9.06 -31.77 14.21
C GLY A 160 -9.63 -30.64 13.34
N HIS A 161 -8.78 -29.79 12.78
CA HIS A 161 -9.18 -28.74 11.83
C HIS A 161 -9.54 -29.30 10.46
N ARG A 162 -10.26 -28.51 9.65
CA ARG A 162 -10.68 -28.91 8.31
C ARG A 162 -9.53 -28.70 7.31
N ARG A 163 -9.37 -29.65 6.37
CA ARG A 163 -8.42 -29.48 5.26
C ARG A 163 -9.09 -28.74 4.11
N TRP A 164 -8.42 -27.72 3.54
CA TRP A 164 -8.90 -27.00 2.36
C TRP A 164 -9.22 -27.95 1.20
N GLN A 165 -8.27 -28.83 0.83
CA GLN A 165 -8.48 -29.75 -0.30
C GLN A 165 -9.68 -30.66 -0.10
N THR A 166 -9.88 -31.22 1.10
CA THR A 166 -11.04 -32.07 1.40
C THR A 166 -12.35 -31.31 1.22
N LEU A 167 -12.41 -30.03 1.69
CA LEU A 167 -13.60 -29.21 1.50
C LEU A 167 -13.89 -28.93 0.02
N MET A 168 -12.84 -28.70 -0.78
CA MET A 168 -13.00 -28.50 -2.23
C MET A 168 -13.49 -29.77 -2.93
N ASP A 169 -12.93 -30.92 -2.58
CA ASP A 169 -13.34 -32.23 -3.15
C ASP A 169 -14.80 -32.56 -2.81
N GLU A 170 -15.23 -32.33 -1.57
CA GLU A 170 -16.60 -32.53 -1.12
C GLU A 170 -17.60 -31.57 -1.78
N ALA A 171 -17.16 -30.38 -2.16
CA ALA A 171 -18.00 -29.37 -2.80
C ALA A 171 -18.02 -29.45 -4.33
N GLN A 172 -17.20 -30.34 -4.93
CA GLN A 172 -17.12 -30.46 -6.38
C GLN A 172 -18.50 -30.79 -6.99
N GLY A 173 -18.87 -30.02 -8.01
CA GLY A 173 -20.18 -30.13 -8.68
C GLY A 173 -21.36 -29.54 -7.90
N ARG A 174 -21.16 -29.06 -6.67
CA ARG A 174 -22.17 -28.31 -5.93
C ARG A 174 -22.23 -26.86 -6.38
N ARG A 175 -23.37 -26.22 -6.19
CA ARG A 175 -23.54 -24.79 -6.48
C ARG A 175 -23.72 -24.01 -5.19
N ALA A 176 -23.05 -22.87 -5.10
CA ALA A 176 -23.32 -21.92 -4.02
C ALA A 176 -24.75 -21.38 -4.10
N PRO A 177 -25.38 -21.03 -2.97
CA PRO A 177 -26.69 -20.38 -2.96
C PRO A 177 -26.68 -19.12 -3.81
N SER A 178 -27.83 -18.81 -4.42
CA SER A 178 -28.00 -17.51 -5.07
C SER A 178 -28.10 -16.44 -4.00
N THR A 179 -27.06 -15.60 -3.90
CA THR A 179 -27.01 -14.46 -2.98
C THR A 179 -27.13 -13.17 -3.78
N PRO A 180 -28.09 -12.29 -3.49
CA PRO A 180 -28.12 -10.97 -4.11
C PRO A 180 -26.79 -10.24 -3.82
N ARG A 181 -26.14 -9.76 -4.87
CA ARG A 181 -24.88 -9.03 -4.73
C ARG A 181 -25.15 -7.54 -4.67
N SER A 182 -24.31 -6.84 -3.92
CA SER A 182 -24.37 -5.39 -3.77
C SER A 182 -22.97 -4.80 -3.77
N ALA A 183 -22.79 -3.75 -4.54
CA ALA A 183 -21.55 -2.98 -4.55
C ALA A 183 -21.21 -2.42 -3.16
N ASP A 184 -22.21 -2.08 -2.35
CA ASP A 184 -22.04 -1.53 -1.01
C ASP A 184 -21.71 -2.58 0.07
N ALA A 185 -21.78 -3.89 -0.26
CA ALA A 185 -21.41 -4.93 0.69
C ALA A 185 -19.90 -4.87 0.95
N VAL A 186 -19.54 -4.94 2.23
CA VAL A 186 -18.14 -4.97 2.68
C VAL A 186 -17.52 -6.28 2.23
N LEU A 187 -16.39 -6.18 1.52
CA LEU A 187 -15.61 -7.33 1.07
C LEU A 187 -14.36 -7.55 1.92
N ASN A 188 -13.73 -6.46 2.39
CA ASN A 188 -12.55 -6.57 3.25
C ASN A 188 -12.70 -5.77 4.55
N LEU A 189 -12.14 -6.35 5.63
CA LEU A 189 -11.62 -5.59 6.76
C LEU A 189 -10.10 -5.50 6.61
N GLN A 190 -9.63 -4.46 5.95
CA GLN A 190 -8.21 -4.26 5.66
C GLN A 190 -7.54 -3.51 6.80
N TYR A 191 -6.62 -4.16 7.52
CA TYR A 191 -5.89 -3.52 8.60
C TYR A 191 -4.80 -2.59 8.08
N THR A 192 -4.73 -1.38 8.66
CA THR A 192 -3.69 -0.40 8.34
C THR A 192 -2.68 -0.33 9.46
N SER A 193 -1.40 -0.16 9.12
CA SER A 193 -0.37 0.16 10.11
C SER A 193 -0.61 1.57 10.65
N GLY A 194 -1.36 1.69 11.74
CA GLY A 194 -1.64 2.97 12.38
C GLY A 194 -0.35 3.59 12.93
N THR A 195 -0.05 4.82 12.55
CA THR A 195 1.10 5.59 13.08
C THR A 195 0.93 5.98 14.56
N THR A 196 -0.25 5.76 15.15
CA THR A 196 -0.62 6.27 16.49
C THR A 196 -1.07 5.22 17.50
N GLY A 197 -1.04 3.93 17.16
CA GLY A 197 -1.53 2.86 18.04
C GLY A 197 -1.75 1.54 17.31
N PHE A 198 -2.65 0.72 17.81
CA PHE A 198 -3.06 -0.51 17.13
C PHE A 198 -3.64 -0.23 15.73
N SER A 199 -3.37 -1.14 14.80
CA SER A 199 -3.90 -1.05 13.44
C SER A 199 -5.42 -1.00 13.43
N LYS A 200 -5.99 -0.21 12.51
CA LYS A 200 -7.43 -0.03 12.35
C LYS A 200 -7.93 -0.87 11.18
N ALA A 201 -9.10 -1.47 11.32
CA ALA A 201 -9.74 -2.25 10.27
C ALA A 201 -10.59 -1.35 9.37
N CYS A 202 -10.13 -1.05 8.17
CA CYS A 202 -10.89 -0.32 7.15
C CYS A 202 -11.96 -1.22 6.53
N MET A 203 -13.21 -0.81 6.57
CA MET A 203 -14.31 -1.49 5.90
C MET A 203 -14.33 -1.10 4.42
N LEU A 204 -13.83 -1.99 3.55
CA LEU A 204 -13.75 -1.77 2.11
C LEU A 204 -14.83 -2.57 1.39
N THR A 205 -15.65 -1.88 0.61
CA THR A 205 -16.80 -2.47 -0.11
C THR A 205 -16.37 -3.07 -1.46
N ASN A 206 -17.25 -3.84 -2.12
CA ASN A 206 -17.03 -4.23 -3.52
C ASN A 206 -16.84 -2.99 -4.41
N ASP A 207 -17.61 -1.92 -4.19
CA ASP A 207 -17.49 -0.67 -4.94
C ASP A 207 -16.10 -0.02 -4.82
N TYR A 208 -15.53 -0.03 -3.61
CA TYR A 208 -14.16 0.42 -3.38
C TYR A 208 -13.16 -0.30 -4.31
N TRP A 209 -13.22 -1.64 -4.35
CA TRP A 209 -12.32 -2.45 -5.16
C TRP A 209 -12.55 -2.28 -6.66
N LEU A 210 -13.80 -2.16 -7.08
CA LEU A 210 -14.16 -1.95 -8.48
C LEU A 210 -13.71 -0.56 -8.97
N CYS A 211 -13.95 0.50 -8.20
CA CYS A 211 -13.44 1.83 -8.50
C CYS A 211 -11.90 1.82 -8.61
N LEU A 212 -11.22 1.19 -7.65
CA LEU A 212 -9.75 1.11 -7.65
C LEU A 212 -9.23 0.31 -8.84
N GLY A 213 -9.78 -0.88 -9.11
CA GLY A 213 -9.35 -1.76 -10.19
C GLY A 213 -9.58 -1.16 -11.56
N CYS A 214 -10.77 -0.65 -11.82
CA CYS A 214 -11.12 -0.05 -13.11
C CYS A 214 -10.32 1.23 -13.38
N SER A 215 -10.25 2.16 -12.40
CA SER A 215 -9.51 3.40 -12.61
C SER A 215 -8.01 3.15 -12.79
N SER A 216 -7.40 2.33 -11.93
CA SER A 216 -5.96 2.09 -12.01
C SER A 216 -5.52 1.34 -13.27
N THR A 217 -6.40 0.54 -13.89
CA THR A 217 -6.11 -0.10 -15.18
C THR A 217 -6.12 0.93 -16.32
N GLU A 218 -7.03 1.89 -16.29
CA GLU A 218 -7.11 2.94 -17.31
C GLU A 218 -5.96 3.95 -17.19
N PHE A 219 -5.38 4.16 -15.98
CA PHE A 219 -4.21 5.03 -15.81
C PHE A 219 -2.99 4.59 -16.62
N PHE A 220 -2.90 3.30 -16.95
CA PHE A 220 -1.77 2.79 -17.73
C PHE A 220 -1.76 3.36 -19.15
N ALA A 221 -2.92 3.70 -19.70
CA ALA A 221 -3.11 4.24 -21.04
C ALA A 221 -2.39 3.45 -22.16
N THR A 222 -2.08 2.17 -21.89
CA THR A 222 -1.45 1.21 -22.82
C THR A 222 -1.95 -0.20 -22.52
N ASP A 223 -1.84 -1.10 -23.50
CA ASP A 223 -2.26 -2.48 -23.31
C ASP A 223 -1.20 -3.26 -22.50
N LEU A 224 -1.58 -3.66 -21.31
CA LEU A 224 -0.80 -4.50 -20.41
C LEU A 224 -1.50 -5.84 -20.21
N ARG A 225 -0.70 -6.92 -20.21
CA ARG A 225 -1.21 -8.29 -20.13
C ARG A 225 -0.49 -9.15 -19.11
N ARG A 226 0.70 -8.77 -18.67
CA ARG A 226 1.58 -9.59 -17.83
C ARG A 226 1.97 -8.82 -16.58
N PHE A 227 1.22 -9.06 -15.49
CA PHE A 227 1.27 -8.27 -14.26
C PHE A 227 2.09 -8.99 -13.20
N TYR A 228 3.24 -8.45 -12.80
CA TYR A 228 4.00 -8.99 -11.68
C TYR A 228 3.45 -8.51 -10.33
N VAL A 229 3.01 -9.44 -9.49
CA VAL A 229 2.45 -9.16 -8.16
C VAL A 229 3.58 -9.20 -7.13
N GLY A 230 4.46 -8.22 -7.17
CA GLY A 230 5.62 -8.12 -6.28
C GLY A 230 5.31 -7.69 -4.85
N SER A 231 4.06 -7.86 -4.42
CA SER A 231 3.57 -7.61 -3.06
C SER A 231 2.81 -8.82 -2.54
N SER A 232 2.78 -9.01 -1.22
CA SER A 232 1.93 -10.05 -0.64
C SER A 232 0.45 -9.73 -0.83
N PHE A 233 -0.36 -10.77 -1.06
CA PHE A 233 -1.79 -10.62 -1.36
C PHE A 233 -2.62 -10.11 -0.17
N PHE A 234 -2.12 -10.25 1.06
CA PHE A 234 -2.74 -9.63 2.24
C PHE A 234 -2.63 -8.09 2.24
N TYR A 235 -1.82 -7.48 1.38
CA TYR A 235 -1.80 -6.04 1.14
C TYR A 235 -2.67 -5.63 -0.05
N MET A 236 -3.27 -4.45 0.03
CA MET A 236 -4.13 -3.93 -1.04
C MET A 236 -3.46 -3.86 -2.41
N VAL A 237 -2.13 -3.67 -2.47
CA VAL A 237 -1.39 -3.60 -3.74
C VAL A 237 -1.45 -4.92 -4.50
N GLY A 238 -1.29 -6.05 -3.80
CA GLY A 238 -1.43 -7.38 -4.43
C GLY A 238 -2.83 -7.62 -4.99
N GLN A 239 -3.86 -7.25 -4.21
CA GLN A 239 -5.27 -7.36 -4.62
C GLN A 239 -5.58 -6.43 -5.81
N ARG A 240 -5.08 -5.18 -5.79
CA ARG A 240 -5.22 -4.22 -6.90
C ARG A 240 -4.62 -4.75 -8.20
N ILE A 241 -3.41 -5.34 -8.16
CA ILE A 241 -2.76 -5.85 -9.36
C ILE A 241 -3.55 -7.02 -9.95
N LEU A 242 -4.14 -7.90 -9.13
CA LEU A 242 -5.07 -8.92 -9.62
C LEU A 242 -6.30 -8.30 -10.30
N LEU A 243 -6.88 -7.25 -9.74
CA LEU A 243 -8.00 -6.53 -10.39
C LEU A 243 -7.58 -5.93 -11.73
N ASN A 244 -6.36 -5.37 -11.84
CA ASN A 244 -5.86 -4.88 -13.12
C ASN A 244 -5.76 -6.02 -14.17
N ALA A 245 -5.27 -7.21 -13.76
CA ALA A 245 -5.26 -8.37 -14.64
C ALA A 245 -6.67 -8.81 -15.04
N MET A 246 -7.65 -8.79 -14.11
CA MET A 246 -9.06 -9.10 -14.40
C MET A 246 -9.67 -8.11 -15.39
N VAL A 247 -9.52 -6.81 -15.16
CA VAL A 247 -10.08 -5.77 -16.04
C VAL A 247 -9.50 -5.85 -17.44
N SER A 248 -8.19 -6.09 -17.57
CA SER A 248 -7.51 -6.19 -18.87
C SER A 248 -7.62 -7.56 -19.54
N GLY A 249 -8.10 -8.61 -18.84
CA GLY A 249 -8.04 -10.00 -19.31
C GLY A 249 -6.60 -10.50 -19.45
N GLY A 250 -5.68 -9.98 -18.63
CA GLY A 250 -4.26 -10.37 -18.59
C GLY A 250 -3.96 -11.46 -17.57
N CYS A 251 -2.68 -11.73 -17.33
CA CYS A 251 -2.17 -12.75 -16.42
C CYS A 251 -1.41 -12.12 -15.24
N ALA A 252 -1.72 -12.52 -14.01
CA ALA A 252 -1.02 -12.11 -12.80
C ALA A 252 0.02 -13.15 -12.36
N PHE A 253 1.27 -12.73 -12.12
CA PHE A 253 2.38 -13.59 -11.73
C PHE A 253 2.70 -13.36 -10.25
N PHE A 254 2.54 -14.40 -9.43
CA PHE A 254 2.70 -14.35 -7.98
C PHE A 254 3.94 -15.11 -7.53
N PRO A 255 4.99 -14.44 -7.01
CA PRO A 255 6.01 -15.11 -6.22
C PRO A 255 5.43 -15.53 -4.87
N ARG A 256 5.82 -16.68 -4.34
CA ARG A 256 5.36 -17.19 -3.03
C ARG A 256 5.61 -16.20 -1.91
N LYS A 257 6.84 -15.71 -1.81
CA LYS A 257 7.27 -14.68 -0.88
C LYS A 257 7.92 -13.54 -1.68
N PRO A 258 7.21 -12.42 -1.86
CA PRO A 258 7.80 -11.28 -2.55
C PRO A 258 9.08 -10.80 -1.89
N GLY A 259 10.06 -10.38 -2.67
CA GLY A 259 11.34 -9.91 -2.13
C GLY A 259 12.13 -9.07 -3.12
N ALA A 260 12.76 -8.00 -2.63
CA ALA A 260 13.46 -7.02 -3.48
C ALA A 260 14.59 -7.62 -4.33
N LYS A 261 15.32 -8.62 -3.79
CA LYS A 261 16.48 -9.24 -4.48
C LYS A 261 16.11 -9.98 -5.75
N ARG A 262 14.96 -10.68 -5.76
CA ARG A 262 14.49 -11.47 -6.91
C ARG A 262 13.57 -10.69 -7.85
N PHE A 263 13.02 -9.57 -7.39
CA PHE A 263 11.96 -8.84 -8.07
C PHE A 263 12.23 -8.61 -9.57
N MET A 264 13.31 -7.90 -9.91
CA MET A 264 13.62 -7.59 -11.32
C MET A 264 14.09 -8.81 -12.12
N LEU A 265 14.62 -9.84 -11.45
CA LEU A 265 14.94 -11.12 -12.11
C LEU A 265 13.67 -11.85 -12.54
N ASP A 266 12.68 -11.94 -11.63
CA ASP A 266 11.38 -12.55 -11.95
C ASP A 266 10.65 -11.75 -13.04
N VAL A 267 10.63 -10.42 -12.94
CA VAL A 267 10.02 -9.54 -13.95
C VAL A 267 10.61 -9.78 -15.34
N ALA A 268 11.94 -9.85 -15.44
CA ALA A 268 12.62 -10.09 -16.70
C ALA A 268 12.38 -11.51 -17.23
N GLN A 269 12.54 -12.54 -16.38
CA GLN A 269 12.38 -13.94 -16.76
C GLN A 269 10.94 -14.28 -17.20
N LEU A 270 9.97 -13.62 -16.55
CA LEU A 270 8.55 -13.83 -16.84
C LEU A 270 8.03 -12.87 -17.91
N GLU A 271 8.90 -12.04 -18.50
CA GLU A 271 8.53 -11.05 -19.51
C GLU A 271 7.30 -10.23 -19.09
N CYS A 272 7.27 -9.82 -17.80
CA CYS A 272 6.18 -8.98 -17.31
C CYS A 272 6.23 -7.59 -17.95
N ASP A 273 5.07 -7.08 -18.37
CA ASP A 273 4.95 -5.74 -18.98
C ASP A 273 4.55 -4.66 -17.97
N TYR A 274 4.17 -5.08 -16.75
CA TYR A 274 3.81 -4.19 -15.64
C TYR A 274 4.25 -4.73 -14.28
N CYS A 275 4.65 -3.81 -13.41
CA CYS A 275 4.82 -4.05 -11.97
C CYS A 275 4.49 -2.80 -11.15
N ALA A 276 4.21 -3.00 -9.85
CA ALA A 276 4.24 -1.93 -8.86
C ALA A 276 5.56 -2.04 -8.09
N LEU A 277 6.40 -1.02 -8.18
CA LEU A 277 7.76 -1.06 -7.70
C LEU A 277 7.96 -0.12 -6.51
N PHE A 278 8.54 -0.67 -5.45
CA PHE A 278 8.88 0.06 -4.23
C PHE A 278 10.36 0.45 -4.23
N GLU A 279 10.69 1.52 -3.55
CA GLU A 279 12.06 2.07 -3.47
C GLU A 279 13.11 1.03 -3.02
N MET A 280 12.71 0.05 -2.16
CA MET A 280 13.60 -1.03 -1.72
C MET A 280 14.11 -1.92 -2.89
N VAL A 281 13.35 -2.05 -3.98
CA VAL A 281 13.78 -2.76 -5.18
C VAL A 281 14.80 -1.93 -5.94
N TYR A 282 14.55 -0.64 -6.10
CA TYR A 282 15.49 0.30 -6.70
C TYR A 282 16.82 0.38 -5.93
N LYS A 283 16.79 0.33 -4.59
CA LYS A 283 18.00 0.34 -3.72
C LYS A 283 18.84 -0.95 -3.79
N GLN A 284 18.39 -1.99 -4.49
CA GLN A 284 19.26 -3.16 -4.72
C GLN A 284 20.45 -2.77 -5.60
N PRO A 285 21.62 -3.43 -5.43
CA PRO A 285 22.80 -3.18 -6.25
C PRO A 285 22.46 -3.22 -7.75
N ALA A 286 22.93 -2.24 -8.50
CA ALA A 286 22.71 -2.18 -9.93
C ALA A 286 23.38 -3.36 -10.65
N ARG A 287 22.70 -3.88 -11.68
CA ARG A 287 23.18 -4.99 -12.52
C ARG A 287 23.18 -4.56 -13.97
N PRO A 288 24.15 -5.02 -14.78
CA PRO A 288 24.16 -4.75 -16.22
C PRO A 288 22.89 -5.19 -16.96
N SER A 289 22.15 -6.16 -16.39
CA SER A 289 20.90 -6.70 -16.95
C SER A 289 19.64 -5.95 -16.51
N ASP A 290 19.72 -4.91 -15.68
CA ASP A 290 18.53 -4.24 -15.15
C ASP A 290 17.63 -3.64 -16.25
N ALA A 291 18.21 -3.16 -17.34
CA ALA A 291 17.47 -2.67 -18.50
C ALA A 291 16.95 -3.81 -19.44
N HIS A 292 17.36 -5.07 -19.21
CA HIS A 292 16.91 -6.18 -20.03
C HIS A 292 15.63 -6.79 -19.45
N ASN A 293 14.52 -6.14 -19.70
CA ASN A 293 13.19 -6.54 -19.24
C ASN A 293 12.14 -6.16 -20.30
N ALA A 294 10.90 -6.64 -20.12
CA ALA A 294 9.77 -6.36 -21.02
C ALA A 294 8.80 -5.31 -20.47
N LEU A 295 9.16 -4.62 -19.40
CA LEU A 295 8.29 -3.62 -18.77
C LEU A 295 7.96 -2.49 -19.76
N LYS A 296 6.68 -2.19 -19.86
CA LYS A 296 6.18 -0.99 -20.55
C LYS A 296 5.94 0.14 -19.57
N LEU A 297 5.57 -0.21 -18.33
CA LEU A 297 5.24 0.73 -17.29
C LEU A 297 5.49 0.12 -15.91
N ALA A 298 5.98 0.92 -14.97
CA ALA A 298 6.00 0.59 -13.55
C ALA A 298 5.25 1.66 -12.76
N THR A 299 4.31 1.27 -11.90
CA THR A 299 3.80 2.21 -10.89
C THR A 299 4.84 2.34 -9.79
N ILE A 300 5.21 3.56 -9.44
CA ILE A 300 6.17 3.88 -8.38
C ILE A 300 5.51 4.71 -7.29
N PHE A 301 6.09 4.66 -6.08
CA PHE A 301 5.54 5.33 -4.92
C PHE A 301 6.59 6.17 -4.22
N ALA A 302 6.37 7.48 -4.19
CA ALA A 302 7.13 8.45 -3.40
C ALA A 302 8.65 8.47 -3.69
N PHE A 303 9.04 8.30 -4.95
CA PHE A 303 10.42 8.48 -5.37
C PHE A 303 10.81 9.96 -5.28
N GLY A 304 12.06 10.21 -4.84
CA GLY A 304 12.63 11.55 -4.93
C GLY A 304 12.93 11.95 -6.40
N PRO A 305 13.11 13.25 -6.69
CA PRO A 305 13.34 13.72 -8.05
C PRO A 305 14.49 13.01 -8.78
N GLU A 306 15.64 12.89 -8.12
CA GLU A 306 16.84 12.26 -8.68
C GLU A 306 16.67 10.75 -8.84
N SER A 307 16.13 10.07 -7.81
CA SER A 307 15.91 8.63 -7.85
C SER A 307 14.85 8.22 -8.88
N HIS A 308 13.86 9.08 -9.18
CA HIS A 308 12.89 8.83 -10.24
C HIS A 308 13.55 8.83 -11.62
N ALA A 309 14.34 9.86 -11.93
CA ALA A 309 15.05 9.94 -13.20
C ALA A 309 16.09 8.82 -13.36
N ASP A 310 16.80 8.48 -12.29
CA ASP A 310 17.79 7.40 -12.30
C ASP A 310 17.12 6.03 -12.46
N PHE A 311 16.01 5.80 -11.77
CA PHE A 311 15.17 4.59 -11.93
C PHE A 311 14.82 4.35 -13.40
N GLN A 312 14.29 5.36 -14.10
CA GLN A 312 13.90 5.23 -15.50
C GLN A 312 15.10 4.90 -16.41
N ARG A 313 16.24 5.52 -16.19
CA ARG A 313 17.47 5.21 -16.95
C ARG A 313 17.97 3.80 -16.67
N ARG A 314 17.99 3.39 -15.38
CA ARG A 314 18.52 2.09 -14.95
C ARG A 314 17.72 0.92 -15.49
N PHE A 315 16.40 1.01 -15.45
CA PHE A 315 15.50 -0.09 -15.83
C PHE A 315 14.92 0.06 -17.25
N ASP A 316 15.22 1.15 -17.96
CA ASP A 316 14.67 1.49 -19.27
C ASP A 316 13.12 1.40 -19.31
N VAL A 317 12.46 1.96 -18.29
CA VAL A 317 11.00 1.92 -18.13
C VAL A 317 10.46 3.22 -17.55
N TYR A 318 9.26 3.63 -17.96
CA TYR A 318 8.57 4.75 -17.35
C TYR A 318 8.08 4.41 -15.94
N GLY A 319 8.39 5.29 -14.97
CA GLY A 319 7.87 5.27 -13.61
C GLY A 319 6.65 6.17 -13.48
N GLN A 320 5.46 5.58 -13.31
CA GLN A 320 4.22 6.32 -13.09
C GLN A 320 4.00 6.55 -11.60
N GLU A 321 4.10 7.79 -11.15
CA GLU A 321 3.78 8.16 -9.78
C GLU A 321 2.28 7.97 -9.49
N PHE A 322 2.01 7.43 -8.31
CA PHE A 322 0.66 7.16 -7.81
C PHE A 322 0.61 7.45 -6.32
N TYR A 323 -0.40 8.18 -5.88
CA TYR A 323 -0.67 8.37 -4.47
C TYR A 323 -1.99 7.70 -4.09
N GLY A 324 -1.95 6.97 -3.00
CA GLY A 324 -3.11 6.31 -2.43
C GLY A 324 -2.82 5.81 -1.01
N MET A 325 -3.87 5.43 -0.33
CA MET A 325 -3.81 4.79 0.97
C MET A 325 -5.00 3.82 1.10
N THR A 326 -4.95 2.95 2.09
CA THR A 326 -6.00 1.94 2.28
C THR A 326 -7.40 2.56 2.38
N GLU A 327 -7.51 3.71 3.00
CA GLU A 327 -8.78 4.38 3.25
C GLU A 327 -9.42 4.97 1.99
N ILE A 328 -8.62 5.36 1.00
CA ILE A 328 -9.12 6.06 -0.20
C ILE A 328 -8.91 5.28 -1.51
N GLY A 329 -8.16 4.17 -1.47
CA GLY A 329 -7.71 3.53 -2.71
C GLY A 329 -6.74 4.42 -3.48
N GLY A 330 -7.06 4.77 -4.73
CA GLY A 330 -6.33 5.76 -5.51
C GLY A 330 -6.81 7.18 -5.23
N GLY A 331 -5.92 8.07 -4.85
CA GLY A 331 -6.18 9.50 -4.66
C GLY A 331 -5.75 10.34 -5.86
N THR A 332 -4.50 10.18 -6.31
CA THR A 332 -3.97 10.83 -7.51
C THR A 332 -3.13 9.86 -8.35
N TYR A 333 -2.95 10.19 -9.62
CA TYR A 333 -2.11 9.43 -10.55
C TYR A 333 -1.42 10.38 -11.54
N MET A 334 -0.24 10.01 -12.01
CA MET A 334 0.42 10.70 -13.10
C MET A 334 -0.17 10.23 -14.44
N PRO A 335 -0.78 11.10 -15.28
CA PRO A 335 -1.23 10.73 -16.62
C PRO A 335 -0.08 10.16 -17.44
N ALA A 336 -0.26 8.98 -18.05
CA ALA A 336 0.85 8.24 -18.66
C ALA A 336 1.57 9.04 -19.76
N HIS A 337 0.84 9.80 -20.58
CA HIS A 337 1.42 10.65 -21.63
C HIS A 337 2.22 11.84 -21.10
N ARG A 338 2.14 12.15 -19.79
CA ARG A 338 2.89 13.25 -19.13
C ARG A 338 4.09 12.75 -18.32
N ILE A 339 4.30 11.44 -18.20
CA ILE A 339 5.37 10.88 -17.35
C ILE A 339 6.74 11.45 -17.75
N ALA A 340 7.06 11.48 -19.05
CA ALA A 340 8.36 11.95 -19.51
C ALA A 340 8.65 13.40 -19.11
N GLU A 341 7.63 14.27 -19.19
CA GLU A 341 7.72 15.69 -18.82
C GLU A 341 7.80 15.88 -17.30
N MET A 342 7.08 15.05 -16.55
CA MET A 342 6.93 15.17 -15.11
C MET A 342 7.94 14.33 -14.31
N THR A 343 8.85 13.62 -15.00
CA THR A 343 9.92 12.86 -14.35
C THR A 343 10.78 13.76 -13.47
N GLY A 344 10.94 13.40 -12.21
CA GLY A 344 11.73 14.20 -11.25
C GLY A 344 11.02 15.44 -10.70
N SER A 345 9.77 15.70 -11.07
CA SER A 345 8.98 16.82 -10.52
C SER A 345 8.57 16.64 -9.06
N ALA A 346 8.63 15.43 -8.52
CA ALA A 346 8.07 15.01 -7.23
C ALA A 346 6.54 15.14 -7.12
N SER A 347 5.85 15.36 -8.25
CA SER A 347 4.39 15.36 -8.28
C SER A 347 3.86 13.93 -8.27
N CYS A 348 2.81 13.68 -7.50
CA CYS A 348 2.04 12.45 -7.56
C CYS A 348 0.87 12.50 -8.56
N GLY A 349 0.83 13.53 -9.42
CA GLY A 349 -0.13 13.64 -10.51
C GLY A 349 -1.39 14.42 -10.18
N VAL A 350 -2.45 14.12 -10.92
CA VAL A 350 -3.76 14.76 -10.84
C VAL A 350 -4.75 13.87 -10.11
N VAL A 351 -5.90 14.42 -9.74
CA VAL A 351 -6.97 13.70 -9.02
C VAL A 351 -7.44 12.49 -9.83
N ALA A 352 -7.58 11.35 -9.16
CA ALA A 352 -8.06 10.12 -9.79
C ALA A 352 -9.58 10.18 -10.03
N PRO A 353 -10.11 9.46 -11.04
CA PRO A 353 -11.55 9.26 -11.23
C PRO A 353 -12.25 8.78 -9.95
N PHE A 354 -13.51 9.11 -9.81
CA PHE A 354 -14.34 8.88 -8.62
C PHE A 354 -13.89 9.67 -7.38
N ARG A 355 -12.99 10.64 -7.53
CA ARG A 355 -12.44 11.43 -6.41
C ARG A 355 -12.58 12.92 -6.67
N ASP A 356 -12.91 13.63 -5.61
CA ASP A 356 -12.59 15.06 -5.44
C ASP A 356 -11.45 15.18 -4.45
N ALA A 357 -10.56 16.15 -4.65
CA ALA A 357 -9.49 16.49 -3.72
C ALA A 357 -9.52 17.98 -3.35
N MET A 358 -9.15 18.27 -2.13
CA MET A 358 -9.05 19.63 -1.59
C MET A 358 -7.82 19.70 -0.69
N ILE A 359 -7.06 20.77 -0.82
CA ILE A 359 -6.04 21.12 0.16
C ILE A 359 -6.69 22.04 1.19
N ALA A 360 -6.69 21.63 2.46
CA ALA A 360 -7.43 22.30 3.52
C ALA A 360 -6.52 22.82 4.65
N ASP A 361 -6.96 23.92 5.28
CA ASP A 361 -6.40 24.42 6.53
C ASP A 361 -6.81 23.54 7.74
N GLU A 362 -6.36 23.94 8.94
CA GLU A 362 -6.70 23.25 10.20
C GLU A 362 -8.21 23.25 10.49
N ASP A 363 -8.94 24.24 9.98
CA ASP A 363 -10.39 24.38 10.12
C ASP A 363 -11.18 23.59 9.07
N GLY A 364 -10.49 22.97 8.10
CA GLY A 364 -11.07 22.20 7.01
C GLY A 364 -11.68 23.10 5.93
N ASN A 365 -11.17 24.31 5.76
CA ASN A 365 -11.51 25.19 4.65
C ASN A 365 -10.45 25.10 3.56
N PRO A 366 -10.82 25.26 2.28
CA PRO A 366 -9.85 25.21 1.19
C PRO A 366 -8.82 26.34 1.30
N VAL A 367 -7.54 26.03 1.06
CA VAL A 367 -6.48 27.01 0.97
C VAL A 367 -6.29 27.47 -0.48
N PRO A 368 -5.67 28.65 -0.73
CA PRO A 368 -5.33 29.10 -2.08
C PRO A 368 -4.43 28.11 -2.83
N THR A 369 -4.57 28.05 -4.14
CA THR A 369 -3.70 27.25 -5.02
C THR A 369 -2.22 27.58 -4.76
N GLY A 370 -1.39 26.55 -4.63
CA GLY A 370 0.02 26.66 -4.29
C GLY A 370 0.32 26.68 -2.80
N ALA A 371 -0.66 26.99 -1.94
CA ALA A 371 -0.49 26.94 -0.50
C ALA A 371 -0.48 25.50 0.02
N THR A 372 0.21 25.29 1.14
CA THR A 372 0.29 23.99 1.82
C THR A 372 -0.86 23.81 2.79
N GLY A 373 -1.45 22.62 2.83
CA GLY A 373 -2.48 22.22 3.78
C GLY A 373 -2.63 20.71 3.82
N GLU A 374 -3.63 20.22 4.53
CA GLU A 374 -3.95 18.80 4.57
C GLU A 374 -4.69 18.39 3.30
N LEU A 375 -4.25 17.30 2.66
CA LEU A 375 -4.99 16.70 1.56
C LEU A 375 -6.27 16.04 2.11
N CYS A 376 -7.40 16.50 1.64
CA CYS A 376 -8.71 15.95 1.95
C CYS A 376 -9.32 15.36 0.68
N VAL A 377 -9.92 14.18 0.78
CA VAL A 377 -10.49 13.45 -0.36
C VAL A 377 -11.93 13.07 -0.07
N ARG A 378 -12.79 13.16 -1.08
CA ARG A 378 -14.15 12.60 -1.06
C ARG A 378 -14.47 11.93 -2.37
N GLY A 379 -15.54 11.14 -2.42
CA GLY A 379 -16.01 10.51 -3.64
C GLY A 379 -16.51 9.09 -3.43
N ARG A 380 -16.78 8.41 -4.55
CA ARG A 380 -17.23 7.03 -4.59
C ARG A 380 -16.07 6.06 -4.31
N GLY A 381 -16.32 4.94 -3.61
CA GLY A 381 -15.30 3.92 -3.36
C GLY A 381 -14.22 4.35 -2.37
N LEU A 382 -14.55 5.14 -1.34
CA LEU A 382 -13.73 5.32 -0.12
C LEU A 382 -14.06 4.22 0.88
N LEU A 383 -13.25 4.11 1.96
CA LEU A 383 -13.62 3.26 3.08
C LEU A 383 -15.02 3.66 3.61
N LYS A 384 -15.80 2.67 4.01
CA LYS A 384 -17.13 2.93 4.61
C LYS A 384 -17.00 3.51 6.02
N SER A 385 -16.13 2.92 6.82
CA SER A 385 -15.78 3.35 8.19
C SER A 385 -14.60 2.50 8.69
N TYR A 386 -14.09 2.80 9.88
CA TYR A 386 -13.26 1.89 10.63
C TYR A 386 -14.15 0.96 11.47
N PHE A 387 -14.03 -0.35 11.27
CA PHE A 387 -14.86 -1.36 11.93
C PHE A 387 -14.69 -1.32 13.46
N GLY A 388 -15.79 -1.21 14.18
CA GLY A 388 -15.80 -1.15 15.65
C GLY A 388 -15.10 0.07 16.24
N ASN A 389 -14.88 1.14 15.45
CA ASN A 389 -14.20 2.36 15.92
C ASN A 389 -14.87 3.62 15.36
N GLU A 390 -16.01 3.97 15.97
CA GLU A 390 -16.81 5.13 15.57
C GLU A 390 -16.06 6.44 15.81
N GLU A 391 -15.29 6.54 16.90
CA GLU A 391 -14.49 7.72 17.22
C GLU A 391 -13.44 7.99 16.13
N ALA A 392 -12.66 6.97 15.76
CA ALA A 392 -11.67 7.12 14.69
C ALA A 392 -12.34 7.46 13.35
N THR A 393 -13.53 6.92 13.09
CA THR A 393 -14.31 7.24 11.88
C THR A 393 -14.74 8.71 11.90
N ALA A 394 -15.31 9.20 13.00
CA ALA A 394 -15.72 10.59 13.15
C ALA A 394 -14.53 11.57 13.02
N GLN A 395 -13.37 11.21 13.58
CA GLN A 395 -12.14 12.02 13.47
C GLN A 395 -11.56 12.04 12.05
N ALA A 396 -11.75 10.95 11.27
CA ALA A 396 -11.23 10.85 9.92
C ALA A 396 -12.03 11.65 8.89
N PHE A 397 -13.31 11.94 9.18
CA PHE A 397 -14.18 12.70 8.28
C PHE A 397 -14.50 14.08 8.86
N ARG A 398 -14.40 15.12 8.03
CA ARG A 398 -14.81 16.49 8.38
C ARG A 398 -15.60 17.08 7.23
N LYS A 399 -16.81 17.57 7.48
CA LYS A 399 -17.69 18.17 6.47
C LYS A 399 -17.88 17.28 5.21
N GLY A 400 -17.89 15.94 5.37
CA GLY A 400 -18.00 14.98 4.27
C GLY A 400 -16.70 14.69 3.51
N TRP A 401 -15.56 15.27 3.94
CA TRP A 401 -14.23 15.00 3.41
C TRP A 401 -13.45 14.06 4.32
N PHE A 402 -12.84 13.03 3.74
CA PHE A 402 -11.88 12.20 4.42
C PHE A 402 -10.54 12.94 4.55
N ARG A 403 -10.03 13.04 5.76
CA ARG A 403 -8.74 13.66 6.10
C ARG A 403 -7.65 12.61 5.97
N THR A 404 -6.72 12.79 5.03
CA THR A 404 -5.66 11.81 4.79
C THR A 404 -4.56 11.83 5.87
N GLY A 405 -4.43 12.94 6.58
CA GLY A 405 -3.30 13.20 7.47
C GLY A 405 -2.01 13.49 6.71
N ASP A 406 -2.06 13.65 5.39
CA ASP A 406 -0.92 14.00 4.56
C ASP A 406 -0.96 15.49 4.19
N LEU A 407 0.17 16.18 4.39
CA LEU A 407 0.36 17.54 3.89
C LEU A 407 0.61 17.51 2.39
N ALA A 408 -0.05 18.40 1.68
CA ALA A 408 0.09 18.54 0.24
C ALA A 408 -0.06 19.98 -0.21
N ARG A 409 0.30 20.23 -1.45
CA ARG A 409 -0.07 21.42 -2.23
C ARG A 409 -0.53 20.99 -3.62
N VAL A 410 -1.31 21.84 -4.26
CA VAL A 410 -1.71 21.69 -5.66
C VAL A 410 -1.24 22.92 -6.43
N ASP A 411 -0.69 22.72 -7.63
CA ASP A 411 -0.29 23.84 -8.50
C ASP A 411 -1.43 24.32 -9.39
N SER A 412 -1.18 25.36 -10.19
CA SER A 412 -2.16 25.97 -11.09
C SER A 412 -2.59 25.04 -12.24
N SER A 413 -1.85 23.99 -12.50
CA SER A 413 -2.16 22.96 -13.52
C SER A 413 -2.88 21.74 -12.93
N GLY A 414 -3.19 21.73 -11.62
CA GLY A 414 -3.88 20.65 -10.93
C GLY A 414 -3.00 19.49 -10.47
N TYR A 415 -1.67 19.61 -10.59
CA TYR A 415 -0.75 18.59 -10.11
C TYR A 415 -0.56 18.70 -8.59
N HIS A 416 -0.65 17.54 -7.92
CA HIS A 416 -0.52 17.41 -6.46
C HIS A 416 0.90 17.00 -6.06
N TYR A 417 1.34 17.49 -4.91
CA TYR A 417 2.65 17.24 -4.34
C TYR A 417 2.48 16.89 -2.87
N ILE A 418 2.86 15.66 -2.49
CA ILE A 418 2.82 15.20 -1.09
C ILE A 418 4.08 15.66 -0.38
N LEU A 419 3.92 16.49 0.64
CA LEU A 419 5.01 17.10 1.38
C LEU A 419 5.39 16.34 2.66
N GLY A 420 4.50 15.49 3.17
CA GLY A 420 4.74 14.68 4.37
C GLY A 420 3.46 14.39 5.15
N ARG A 421 3.61 13.98 6.42
CA ARG A 421 2.48 13.76 7.33
C ARG A 421 2.24 14.97 8.21
N THR A 422 0.98 15.29 8.49
CA THR A 422 0.61 16.34 9.46
C THR A 422 1.19 16.08 10.86
N LYS A 423 1.32 14.81 11.24
CA LYS A 423 1.89 14.37 12.52
C LYS A 423 3.41 14.36 12.57
N ASP A 424 4.07 14.38 11.41
CA ASP A 424 5.53 14.42 11.28
C ASP A 424 6.02 15.84 10.99
N MET A 425 5.17 16.83 11.22
CA MET A 425 5.49 18.24 11.03
C MET A 425 6.18 18.79 12.27
N VAL A 426 7.19 19.63 12.07
CA VAL A 426 7.82 20.42 13.13
C VAL A 426 7.29 21.85 13.04
N ARG A 427 6.69 22.36 14.14
CA ARG A 427 6.12 23.71 14.21
C ARG A 427 7.13 24.67 14.83
N ARG A 428 7.98 25.26 14.02
CA ARG A 428 9.07 26.13 14.46
C ARG A 428 8.75 27.61 14.21
N SER A 429 8.59 28.40 15.28
CA SER A 429 8.34 29.86 15.20
C SER A 429 7.13 30.22 14.31
N GLY A 430 6.07 29.41 14.33
CA GLY A 430 4.88 29.59 13.50
C GLY A 430 4.97 29.01 12.09
N GLU A 431 6.15 28.52 11.68
CA GLU A 431 6.35 27.86 10.39
C GLU A 431 6.11 26.35 10.50
N ASN A 432 5.38 25.79 9.54
CA ASN A 432 5.10 24.38 9.42
C ASN A 432 6.16 23.71 8.53
N ILE A 433 7.05 22.92 9.12
CA ILE A 433 8.18 22.29 8.43
C ILE A 433 7.90 20.81 8.25
N SER A 434 7.86 20.36 7.00
CA SER A 434 7.72 18.96 6.68
C SER A 434 9.01 18.20 7.04
N ALA A 435 8.89 17.22 7.95
CA ALA A 435 10.01 16.34 8.26
C ALA A 435 10.54 15.64 7.01
N ARG A 436 9.65 15.19 6.11
CA ARG A 436 10.03 14.51 4.86
C ARG A 436 10.87 15.40 3.94
N GLU A 437 10.56 16.67 3.84
CA GLU A 437 11.33 17.61 3.01
C GLU A 437 12.78 17.67 3.48
N VAL A 438 12.99 17.79 4.78
CA VAL A 438 14.33 17.83 5.38
C VAL A 438 15.04 16.47 5.26
N GLU A 439 14.33 15.37 5.48
CA GLU A 439 14.87 14.00 5.33
C GLU A 439 15.33 13.71 3.90
N VAL A 440 14.57 14.14 2.89
CA VAL A 440 14.97 13.98 1.48
C VAL A 440 16.29 14.70 1.22
N VAL A 441 16.43 15.94 1.66
CA VAL A 441 17.67 16.70 1.51
C VAL A 441 18.83 16.05 2.25
N LEU A 442 18.61 15.57 3.47
CA LEU A 442 19.67 14.87 4.22
C LEU A 442 20.18 13.63 3.49
N ARG A 443 19.29 12.85 2.86
CA ARG A 443 19.67 11.64 2.11
C ARG A 443 20.45 11.93 0.81
N THR A 444 20.43 13.15 0.29
CA THR A 444 21.26 13.53 -0.88
C THR A 444 22.71 13.78 -0.50
N LEU A 445 23.06 13.89 0.78
CA LEU A 445 24.44 14.05 1.20
C LEU A 445 25.18 12.71 1.19
N ASP A 446 26.26 12.64 0.42
CA ASP A 446 27.12 11.46 0.39
C ASP A 446 27.60 11.07 1.80
N GLY A 447 27.39 9.81 2.16
CA GLY A 447 27.71 9.23 3.45
C GLY A 447 26.49 9.06 4.37
N ILE A 448 25.33 9.62 4.04
CA ILE A 448 24.08 9.37 4.77
C ILE A 448 23.29 8.25 4.09
N GLN A 449 23.04 7.17 4.82
CA GLN A 449 22.18 6.07 4.37
C GLN A 449 20.69 6.40 4.54
N ASP A 450 20.33 6.92 5.73
CA ASP A 450 18.96 7.32 6.05
C ASP A 450 18.93 8.41 7.11
N ALA A 451 17.80 9.12 7.21
CA ALA A 451 17.60 10.18 8.19
C ALA A 451 16.14 10.23 8.64
N ALA A 452 15.92 10.58 9.91
CA ALA A 452 14.61 10.80 10.47
C ALA A 452 14.56 12.13 11.23
N ILE A 453 13.57 12.96 10.90
CA ILE A 453 13.33 14.24 11.56
C ILE A 453 12.22 14.10 12.60
N VAL A 454 12.48 14.63 13.79
CA VAL A 454 11.50 14.70 14.87
C VAL A 454 11.47 16.09 15.48
N PRO A 455 10.31 16.55 16.01
CA PRO A 455 10.22 17.78 16.79
C PRO A 455 10.87 17.60 18.17
N VAL A 456 11.51 18.66 18.64
CA VAL A 456 12.01 18.81 20.02
C VAL A 456 11.35 20.01 20.62
N PRO A 457 10.65 19.93 21.76
CA PRO A 457 10.05 21.07 22.43
C PRO A 457 11.07 22.17 22.71
N ASP A 458 10.74 23.41 22.40
CA ASP A 458 11.56 24.61 22.63
C ASP A 458 10.68 25.75 23.17
N ASP A 459 11.07 26.32 24.33
CA ASP A 459 10.27 27.32 25.05
C ASP A 459 10.08 28.63 24.27
N TYR A 460 10.99 28.95 23.34
CA TYR A 460 10.95 30.18 22.56
C TYR A 460 10.32 30.00 21.18
N ARG A 461 10.57 28.85 20.54
CA ARG A 461 10.17 28.59 19.15
C ARG A 461 8.99 27.63 19.02
N GLY A 462 8.48 27.11 20.13
CA GLY A 462 7.50 26.04 20.20
C GLY A 462 8.17 24.69 19.98
N GLU A 463 8.77 24.49 18.81
CA GLU A 463 9.56 23.30 18.50
C GLU A 463 10.84 23.65 17.75
N GLU A 464 11.85 22.80 17.90
CA GLU A 464 13.08 22.77 17.12
C GLU A 464 13.22 21.46 16.37
N ILE A 465 14.02 21.47 15.30
CA ILE A 465 14.23 20.31 14.42
C ILE A 465 15.40 19.48 14.95
N LYS A 466 15.17 18.19 15.21
CA LYS A 466 16.21 17.20 15.44
C LYS A 466 16.29 16.22 14.28
N ALA A 467 17.51 16.01 13.78
CA ALA A 467 17.85 15.01 12.78
C ALA A 467 18.55 13.82 13.43
N TYR A 468 17.94 12.65 13.36
CA TYR A 468 18.65 11.39 13.55
C TYR A 468 19.25 10.98 12.22
N ILE A 469 20.53 10.59 12.23
CA ILE A 469 21.32 10.29 11.05
C ILE A 469 21.85 8.86 11.11
N GLN A 470 21.56 8.07 10.09
CA GLN A 470 22.19 6.77 9.87
C GLN A 470 23.22 6.93 8.75
N LEU A 471 24.48 6.64 9.07
CA LEU A 471 25.55 6.67 8.07
C LEU A 471 25.56 5.40 7.22
N ALA A 472 26.03 5.52 6.01
CA ALA A 472 26.24 4.37 5.12
C ALA A 472 27.34 3.45 5.68
N PRO A 473 27.28 2.14 5.42
CA PRO A 473 28.28 1.19 5.90
C PRO A 473 29.70 1.60 5.51
N GLY A 474 30.60 1.64 6.50
CA GLY A 474 32.00 2.00 6.29
C GLY A 474 32.31 3.51 6.22
N VAL A 475 31.31 4.36 6.37
CA VAL A 475 31.52 5.82 6.46
C VAL A 475 31.99 6.20 7.86
N ASP A 476 33.12 6.88 7.94
CA ASP A 476 33.65 7.45 9.20
C ASP A 476 32.79 8.67 9.60
N PRO A 477 32.21 8.71 10.81
CA PRO A 477 31.46 9.86 11.31
C PRO A 477 32.26 11.19 11.27
N SER A 478 33.58 11.14 11.34
CA SER A 478 34.44 12.31 11.23
C SER A 478 34.41 12.97 9.83
N THR A 479 34.03 12.23 8.81
CA THR A 479 33.87 12.74 7.43
C THR A 479 32.46 13.28 7.15
N CYS A 480 31.49 12.88 7.94
CA CYS A 480 30.10 13.32 7.84
C CYS A 480 29.66 14.06 9.13
N THR A 481 30.35 15.17 9.42
CA THR A 481 30.16 15.94 10.65
C THR A 481 28.85 16.72 10.67
N PRO A 482 28.29 17.07 11.85
CA PRO A 482 27.11 17.95 11.95
C PRO A 482 27.26 19.27 11.20
N ALA A 483 28.47 19.83 11.14
CA ALA A 483 28.77 21.05 10.38
C ALA A 483 28.55 20.83 8.87
N ARG A 484 29.12 19.76 8.32
CA ARG A 484 28.94 19.40 6.91
C ARG A 484 27.48 19.14 6.56
N ILE A 485 26.74 18.47 7.47
CA ILE A 485 25.32 18.19 7.29
C ILE A 485 24.51 19.49 7.30
N ALA A 486 24.76 20.38 8.27
CA ALA A 486 24.07 21.66 8.38
C ALA A 486 24.34 22.56 7.16
N ASP A 487 25.60 22.62 6.68
CA ASP A 487 25.98 23.36 5.48
C ASP A 487 25.28 22.81 4.24
N HIS A 488 25.16 21.49 4.11
CA HIS A 488 24.42 20.85 3.04
C HIS A 488 22.94 21.26 3.08
N CYS A 489 22.29 21.11 4.26
CA CYS A 489 20.91 21.55 4.44
C CYS A 489 20.73 23.05 4.11
N GLY A 490 21.64 23.91 4.57
CA GLY A 490 21.58 25.36 4.32
C GLY A 490 21.69 25.77 2.87
N ARG A 491 22.28 24.93 2.01
CA ARG A 491 22.34 25.15 0.55
C ARG A 491 21.06 24.75 -0.18
N HIS A 492 20.26 23.86 0.39
CA HIS A 492 19.09 23.26 -0.27
C HIS A 492 17.75 23.60 0.40
N LEU A 493 17.80 24.13 1.61
CA LEU A 493 16.62 24.46 2.42
C LEU A 493 16.66 25.91 2.91
N ALA A 494 15.50 26.49 3.14
CA ALA A 494 15.40 27.76 3.85
C ALA A 494 16.03 27.63 5.26
N ALA A 495 16.64 28.69 5.76
CA ALA A 495 17.39 28.68 7.01
C ALA A 495 16.59 28.16 8.23
N PHE A 496 15.29 28.42 8.27
CA PHE A 496 14.42 27.94 9.35
C PHE A 496 14.14 26.43 9.30
N LYS A 497 14.44 25.75 8.20
CA LYS A 497 14.29 24.30 8.02
C LYS A 497 15.56 23.51 8.33
N VAL A 498 16.68 24.17 8.55
CA VAL A 498 17.94 23.51 8.90
C VAL A 498 17.82 22.96 10.32
N PRO A 499 18.11 21.65 10.53
CA PRO A 499 18.03 21.06 11.87
C PRO A 499 18.99 21.73 12.84
N ARG A 500 18.52 21.90 14.10
CA ARG A 500 19.36 22.37 15.19
C ARG A 500 20.11 21.23 15.85
N TYR A 501 19.46 20.07 16.04
CA TYR A 501 20.03 18.93 16.74
C TYR A 501 20.35 17.79 15.78
N TYR A 502 21.51 17.16 15.95
CA TYR A 502 21.98 16.02 15.15
C TYR A 502 22.41 14.88 16.07
N GLU A 503 21.90 13.66 15.85
CA GLU A 503 22.30 12.45 16.56
C GLU A 503 22.51 11.32 15.60
N TYR A 504 23.68 10.62 15.70
CA TYR A 504 23.99 9.47 14.87
C TYR A 504 23.39 8.19 15.44
N ARG A 505 22.97 7.28 14.54
CA ARG A 505 22.39 5.98 14.89
C ARG A 505 22.90 4.89 13.98
N ASP A 506 23.00 3.66 14.51
CA ASP A 506 23.37 2.48 13.73
C ASP A 506 22.19 1.97 12.90
N SER A 507 20.95 2.12 13.38
CA SER A 507 19.75 1.68 12.69
C SER A 507 18.50 2.44 13.16
N PHE A 508 17.44 2.37 12.37
CA PHE A 508 16.11 2.87 12.73
C PHE A 508 15.14 1.74 13.07
N PRO A 509 14.22 1.93 14.04
CA PRO A 509 13.05 1.07 14.18
C PRO A 509 12.15 1.26 12.95
N LEU A 510 11.83 0.17 12.25
CA LEU A 510 11.02 0.20 11.03
C LEU A 510 9.67 -0.46 11.24
N THR A 511 8.66 0.00 10.50
CA THR A 511 7.38 -0.69 10.34
C THR A 511 7.55 -1.86 9.35
N ASP A 512 6.54 -2.75 9.25
CA ASP A 512 6.50 -3.84 8.25
C ASP A 512 6.62 -3.30 6.81
N SER A 513 6.14 -2.07 6.58
CA SER A 513 6.26 -1.35 5.30
C SER A 513 7.58 -0.58 5.16
N GLN A 514 8.60 -0.89 5.98
CA GLN A 514 9.96 -0.30 5.94
C GLN A 514 9.98 1.22 6.16
N ARG A 515 9.04 1.77 6.93
CA ARG A 515 9.05 3.19 7.33
C ARG A 515 9.59 3.36 8.73
N VAL A 516 10.39 4.42 8.96
CA VAL A 516 10.91 4.74 10.29
C VAL A 516 9.76 5.01 11.27
N GLN A 517 9.77 4.30 12.40
CA GLN A 517 8.79 4.46 13.48
C GLN A 517 9.17 5.64 14.38
N LYS A 518 8.92 6.87 13.94
CA LYS A 518 9.28 8.11 14.67
C LYS A 518 8.72 8.16 16.09
N LYS A 519 7.57 7.53 16.33
CA LYS A 519 7.00 7.43 17.69
C LYS A 519 7.97 6.77 18.68
N HIS A 520 8.70 5.74 18.25
CA HIS A 520 9.71 5.11 19.07
C HIS A 520 10.88 6.06 19.34
N LEU A 521 11.33 6.80 18.33
CA LEU A 521 12.38 7.81 18.47
C LEU A 521 12.00 8.92 19.47
N LEU A 522 10.73 9.36 19.43
CA LEU A 522 10.19 10.36 20.37
C LEU A 522 10.08 9.83 21.80
N ALA A 523 9.88 8.53 22.00
CA ALA A 523 9.69 7.90 23.31
C ALA A 523 10.99 7.41 23.97
N GLU A 524 12.11 7.42 23.25
CA GLU A 524 13.38 6.85 23.75
C GLU A 524 13.99 7.61 24.92
N LYS A 525 13.82 8.92 24.93
CA LYS A 525 14.45 9.80 25.92
C LYS A 525 13.44 10.83 26.43
N PRO A 526 13.42 11.13 27.73
CA PRO A 526 12.59 12.22 28.27
C PRO A 526 12.95 13.61 27.69
N ASP A 527 14.24 13.82 27.43
CA ASP A 527 14.77 15.00 26.75
C ASP A 527 15.52 14.56 25.48
N LEU A 528 14.93 14.86 24.33
CA LEU A 528 15.50 14.47 23.03
C LEU A 528 16.79 15.22 22.66
N ARG A 529 17.17 16.26 23.39
CA ARG A 529 18.43 16.98 23.20
C ARG A 529 19.63 16.19 23.72
N VAL A 530 19.44 15.32 24.71
CA VAL A 530 20.51 14.51 25.30
C VAL A 530 21.11 13.56 24.28
N GLY A 531 22.44 13.61 24.11
CA GLY A 531 23.21 12.82 23.14
C GLY A 531 23.20 13.38 21.72
N ALA A 532 22.61 14.55 21.50
CA ALA A 532 22.63 15.23 20.22
C ALA A 532 23.66 16.37 20.19
N TYR A 533 24.21 16.63 19.02
CA TYR A 533 24.98 17.83 18.76
C TYR A 533 24.07 19.03 18.50
N ASP A 534 24.20 20.08 19.34
CA ASP A 534 23.48 21.35 19.15
C ASP A 534 24.27 22.24 18.20
N TRP A 535 23.75 22.40 16.97
CA TRP A 535 24.38 23.20 15.92
C TRP A 535 24.47 24.71 16.29
N GLN A 536 23.50 25.22 17.04
CA GLN A 536 23.49 26.62 17.45
C GLN A 536 24.56 26.89 18.51
N ASP A 537 24.65 26.03 19.52
CA ASP A 537 25.55 26.19 20.64
C ASP A 537 26.94 25.54 20.40
N LYS A 538 27.08 24.76 19.31
CA LYS A 538 28.31 24.05 18.90
C LYS A 538 28.82 23.05 19.95
N ILE A 539 27.94 22.39 20.66
CA ILE A 539 28.26 21.40 21.70
C ILE A 539 27.47 20.10 21.55
N TRP A 540 28.02 19.03 22.06
CA TRP A 540 27.27 17.80 22.33
C TRP A 540 26.55 17.94 23.68
N ARG A 541 25.26 17.63 23.71
CA ARG A 541 24.43 17.73 24.92
C ARG A 541 24.34 16.44 25.68
#